data_8d6a1286193e95b36e490ae0a2cdba8c
#
_entry.id   8d6a1286193e95b36e490ae0a2cdba8c
#
_cell.length_a   1.000
_cell.length_b   1.000
_cell.length_c   1.000
_cell.angle_alpha   90.00
_cell.angle_beta   90.00
_cell.angle_gamma   90.00
#
_symmetry.space_group_name_H-M   'P 1'
#
loop_
_entity.id
_entity.type
_entity.pdbx_description
1 polymer ?
#
loop_
_entity_poly.entity_id
_entity_poly.type
_entity_poly.pdbx_seq_one_letter_code
_entity_poly.pdbx_strand_id
1 'polypeptide(L)'
;MFSLDNQVIIPLKQLIMSFWGIPDCMIRVKAADLGQLEAAKEEVHYAMRVVRRLAPKQPDDFAINQQDQFIKIFHKLGGTIASVGLFVTGLSLFVGGIGIMNIMFVSVAERTREIGIRKAIGAKRRTILIQFLIEAAGICLIGGAIALVIAWLLTLLVRRFLPVNLSLSIIGLALLVSLLTGVVSGFLPAWRAARMNPVDALRNE
;
A
#
# COMPACT_ATOMS: atom_id res chain seq x y z
N MET A 1 16.61 -15.69 -24.54
CA MET A 1 16.92 -17.01 -23.94
C MET A 1 18.37 -17.29 -24.32
N PHE A 2 19.32 -17.09 -23.41
CA PHE A 2 20.74 -17.38 -23.71
C PHE A 2 20.90 -18.89 -23.74
N SER A 3 21.23 -19.44 -24.90
CA SER A 3 21.53 -20.86 -25.04
C SER A 3 22.91 -21.14 -24.44
N LEU A 4 22.97 -22.09 -23.52
CA LEU A 4 24.23 -22.56 -22.91
C LEU A 4 25.13 -23.29 -23.92
N ASP A 5 24.58 -23.68 -25.05
CA ASP A 5 25.28 -24.47 -26.09
C ASP A 5 26.29 -23.64 -26.89
N ASN A 6 26.30 -22.32 -26.73
CA ASN A 6 27.24 -21.40 -27.44
C ASN A 6 28.32 -20.82 -26.48
N GLN A 7 28.61 -21.48 -25.37
CA GLN A 7 29.66 -21.04 -24.44
C GLN A 7 30.90 -21.90 -24.59
N VAL A 8 32.03 -21.24 -24.82
CA VAL A 8 33.35 -21.90 -24.84
C VAL A 8 34.03 -21.62 -23.50
N ILE A 9 34.30 -22.65 -22.72
CA ILE A 9 35.00 -22.55 -21.45
C ILE A 9 36.50 -22.78 -21.72
N ILE A 10 37.31 -21.75 -21.50
CA ILE A 10 38.78 -21.79 -21.70
C ILE A 10 39.46 -21.56 -20.36
N PRO A 11 40.54 -22.27 -20.02
CA PRO A 11 41.35 -21.99 -18.83
C PRO A 11 41.87 -20.54 -18.86
N LEU A 12 41.74 -19.83 -17.73
CA LEU A 12 42.12 -18.42 -17.60
C LEU A 12 43.56 -18.14 -18.05
N LYS A 13 44.50 -19.02 -17.74
CA LYS A 13 45.89 -18.90 -18.15
C LYS A 13 46.07 -18.91 -19.68
N GLN A 14 45.28 -19.70 -20.40
CA GLN A 14 45.27 -19.80 -21.84
C GLN A 14 44.61 -18.60 -22.50
N LEU A 15 43.56 -18.08 -21.88
CA LEU A 15 42.91 -16.83 -22.29
C LEU A 15 43.89 -15.65 -22.23
N ILE A 16 44.64 -15.50 -21.12
CA ILE A 16 45.59 -14.42 -20.94
C ILE A 16 46.77 -14.53 -21.94
N MET A 17 47.17 -15.74 -22.28
CA MET A 17 48.28 -15.97 -23.26
C MET A 17 47.84 -15.73 -24.69
N SER A 18 46.56 -15.97 -25.03
CA SER A 18 46.05 -15.90 -26.44
C SER A 18 45.52 -14.54 -26.79
N PHE A 19 45.00 -13.78 -25.83
CA PHE A 19 44.41 -12.46 -26.02
C PHE A 19 45.25 -11.43 -25.28
N TRP A 20 45.96 -10.58 -26.01
CA TRP A 20 46.82 -9.51 -25.47
C TRP A 20 46.01 -8.54 -24.59
N GLY A 21 45.93 -8.81 -23.33
CA GLY A 21 45.24 -7.97 -22.32
C GLY A 21 44.85 -8.78 -21.09
N ILE A 22 44.92 -8.16 -19.91
CA ILE A 22 44.37 -8.73 -18.68
C ILE A 22 42.84 -8.60 -18.82
N PRO A 23 42.10 -9.72 -18.94
CA PRO A 23 40.65 -9.64 -19.00
C PRO A 23 40.07 -8.98 -17.75
N ASP A 24 39.08 -8.14 -17.92
CA ASP A 24 38.29 -7.62 -16.78
C ASP A 24 37.68 -8.80 -16.02
N CYS A 25 38.09 -8.97 -14.78
CA CYS A 25 37.60 -10.04 -13.92
C CYS A 25 36.59 -9.51 -12.94
N MET A 26 35.42 -10.13 -12.91
CA MET A 26 34.40 -9.86 -11.89
C MET A 26 34.51 -10.90 -10.78
N ILE A 27 34.83 -10.46 -9.57
CA ILE A 27 34.86 -11.30 -8.37
C ILE A 27 33.54 -11.10 -7.63
N ARG A 28 32.80 -12.18 -7.43
CA ARG A 28 31.56 -12.16 -6.62
C ARG A 28 31.86 -12.65 -5.22
N VAL A 29 31.63 -11.77 -4.26
CA VAL A 29 31.75 -12.07 -2.83
C VAL A 29 30.36 -12.10 -2.22
N LYS A 30 30.08 -13.13 -1.41
CA LYS A 30 28.82 -13.26 -0.67
C LYS A 30 29.09 -12.98 0.80
N ALA A 31 28.44 -11.94 1.34
CA ALA A 31 28.44 -11.72 2.79
C ALA A 31 27.57 -12.79 3.49
N ALA A 32 27.96 -13.17 4.71
CA ALA A 32 27.23 -14.15 5.50
C ALA A 32 25.88 -13.61 6.00
N ASP A 33 25.82 -12.32 6.35
CA ASP A 33 24.64 -11.64 6.84
C ASP A 33 24.52 -10.24 6.23
N LEU A 34 23.28 -9.79 5.99
CA LEU A 34 22.97 -8.45 5.48
C LEU A 34 23.39 -7.34 6.45
N GLY A 35 23.37 -7.61 7.77
CA GLY A 35 23.78 -6.65 8.79
C GLY A 35 25.31 -6.38 8.79
N GLN A 36 26.11 -7.27 8.22
CA GLN A 36 27.57 -7.15 8.14
C GLN A 36 28.08 -6.72 6.76
N LEU A 37 27.16 -6.31 5.88
CA LEU A 37 27.51 -6.02 4.49
C LEU A 37 28.51 -4.85 4.35
N GLU A 38 28.35 -3.78 5.12
CA GLU A 38 29.30 -2.64 5.08
C GLU A 38 30.68 -3.06 5.62
N ALA A 39 30.74 -3.84 6.71
CA ALA A 39 32.00 -4.36 7.22
C ALA A 39 32.67 -5.29 6.20
N ALA A 40 31.92 -6.20 5.59
CA ALA A 40 32.44 -7.08 4.54
C ALA A 40 32.95 -6.31 3.32
N LYS A 41 32.30 -5.19 2.96
CA LYS A 41 32.74 -4.31 1.87
C LYS A 41 34.08 -3.65 2.17
N GLU A 42 34.24 -3.12 3.39
CA GLU A 42 35.50 -2.51 3.82
C GLU A 42 36.64 -3.55 3.83
N GLU A 43 36.35 -4.76 4.29
CA GLU A 43 37.31 -5.85 4.27
C GLU A 43 37.71 -6.25 2.85
N VAL A 44 36.76 -6.39 1.93
CA VAL A 44 37.02 -6.65 0.50
C VAL A 44 37.79 -5.50 -0.13
N HIS A 45 37.43 -4.26 0.18
CA HIS A 45 38.15 -3.07 -0.31
C HIS A 45 39.62 -3.10 0.12
N TYR A 46 39.88 -3.35 1.42
CA TYR A 46 41.22 -3.47 1.94
C TYR A 46 42.00 -4.63 1.29
N ALA A 47 41.39 -5.81 1.22
CA ALA A 47 42.00 -6.98 0.60
C ALA A 47 42.36 -6.75 -0.88
N MET A 48 41.49 -6.09 -1.64
CA MET A 48 41.72 -5.74 -3.04
C MET A 48 42.89 -4.76 -3.19
N ARG A 49 42.98 -3.72 -2.34
CA ARG A 49 44.10 -2.78 -2.34
C ARG A 49 45.42 -3.47 -2.09
N VAL A 50 45.45 -4.45 -1.15
CA VAL A 50 46.65 -5.25 -0.83
C VAL A 50 47.03 -6.12 -2.05
N VAL A 51 46.11 -6.85 -2.63
CA VAL A 51 46.33 -7.71 -3.80
C VAL A 51 46.83 -6.89 -5.02
N ARG A 52 46.25 -5.70 -5.22
CA ARG A 52 46.63 -4.79 -6.31
C ARG A 52 47.87 -3.96 -6.01
N ARG A 53 48.44 -4.06 -4.79
CA ARG A 53 49.63 -3.30 -4.32
C ARG A 53 49.48 -1.79 -4.47
N LEU A 54 48.29 -1.28 -4.21
CA LEU A 54 48.03 0.16 -4.30
C LEU A 54 48.60 0.90 -3.10
N ALA A 55 49.28 2.02 -3.34
CA ALA A 55 49.79 2.87 -2.28
C ALA A 55 48.62 3.56 -1.52
N PRO A 56 48.81 3.96 -0.24
CA PRO A 56 47.71 4.52 0.58
C PRO A 56 47.01 5.75 -0.03
N LYS A 57 47.70 6.54 -0.86
CA LYS A 57 47.14 7.73 -1.51
C LYS A 57 46.76 7.52 -2.97
N GLN A 58 46.94 6.34 -3.51
CA GLN A 58 46.62 6.02 -4.90
C GLN A 58 45.12 5.75 -5.03
N PRO A 59 44.45 6.32 -6.06
CA PRO A 59 43.04 6.03 -6.32
C PRO A 59 42.85 4.53 -6.67
N ASP A 60 41.69 3.98 -6.34
CA ASP A 60 41.36 2.61 -6.64
C ASP A 60 41.22 2.38 -8.16
N ASP A 61 41.82 1.29 -8.65
CA ASP A 61 41.73 0.83 -10.03
C ASP A 61 40.67 -0.27 -10.20
N PHE A 62 39.82 -0.45 -9.21
CA PHE A 62 38.69 -1.39 -9.18
C PHE A 62 37.44 -0.73 -8.64
N ALA A 63 36.28 -1.26 -8.99
CA ALA A 63 34.98 -0.81 -8.49
C ALA A 63 34.32 -1.93 -7.69
N ILE A 64 33.80 -1.61 -6.52
CA ILE A 64 32.97 -2.51 -5.73
C ILE A 64 31.51 -2.16 -6.04
N ASN A 65 30.88 -2.98 -6.88
CA ASN A 65 29.47 -2.82 -7.22
C ASN A 65 28.61 -3.61 -6.24
N GLN A 66 27.76 -2.92 -5.52
CA GLN A 66 26.78 -3.53 -4.63
C GLN A 66 25.46 -3.73 -5.36
N GLN A 67 24.90 -4.92 -5.22
CA GLN A 67 23.53 -5.22 -5.69
C GLN A 67 22.48 -4.41 -4.91
N ASP A 68 22.87 -3.86 -3.76
CA ASP A 68 22.03 -3.04 -2.86
C ASP A 68 21.56 -1.73 -3.46
N GLN A 69 22.29 -1.16 -4.42
CA GLN A 69 21.81 0.06 -5.10
C GLN A 69 20.48 -0.20 -5.82
N PHE A 70 20.35 -1.36 -6.47
CA PHE A 70 19.08 -1.78 -7.08
C PHE A 70 18.01 -1.98 -6.01
N ILE A 71 18.32 -2.65 -4.91
CA ILE A 71 17.37 -2.86 -3.81
C ILE A 71 16.92 -1.52 -3.22
N LYS A 72 17.84 -0.57 -2.98
CA LYS A 72 17.52 0.77 -2.49
C LYS A 72 16.63 1.55 -3.48
N ILE A 73 16.92 1.46 -4.78
CA ILE A 73 16.10 2.08 -5.82
C ILE A 73 14.70 1.45 -5.84
N PHE A 74 14.59 0.12 -5.78
CA PHE A 74 13.31 -0.58 -5.74
C PHE A 74 12.50 -0.23 -4.49
N HIS A 75 13.14 -0.14 -3.31
CA HIS A 75 12.45 0.30 -2.09
C HIS A 75 11.99 1.76 -2.18
N LYS A 76 12.82 2.64 -2.72
CA LYS A 76 12.46 4.05 -2.92
C LYS A 76 11.30 4.21 -3.90
N LEU A 77 11.37 3.54 -5.05
CA LEU A 77 10.29 3.54 -6.06
C LEU A 77 9.01 2.92 -5.48
N GLY A 78 9.11 1.77 -4.83
CA GLY A 78 7.97 1.12 -4.18
C GLY A 78 7.32 2.00 -3.12
N GLY A 79 8.12 2.65 -2.27
CA GLY A 79 7.64 3.61 -1.28
C GLY A 79 6.94 4.82 -1.90
N THR A 80 7.49 5.35 -3.00
CA THR A 80 6.88 6.48 -3.72
C THR A 80 5.55 6.07 -4.34
N ILE A 81 5.50 4.91 -5.02
CA ILE A 81 4.26 4.39 -5.62
C ILE A 81 3.20 4.14 -4.54
N ALA A 82 3.60 3.54 -3.41
CA ALA A 82 2.69 3.31 -2.29
C ALA A 82 2.14 4.62 -1.70
N SER A 83 2.98 5.65 -1.56
CA SER A 83 2.56 6.96 -1.05
C SER A 83 1.57 7.66 -1.98
N VAL A 84 1.84 7.65 -3.28
CA VAL A 84 0.91 8.20 -4.29
C VAL A 84 -0.40 7.41 -4.29
N GLY A 85 -0.32 6.08 -4.26
CA GLY A 85 -1.49 5.22 -4.18
C GLY A 85 -2.34 5.50 -2.93
N LEU A 86 -1.70 5.66 -1.76
CA LEU A 86 -2.38 6.00 -0.52
C LEU A 86 -3.06 7.37 -0.58
N PHE A 87 -2.40 8.37 -1.18
CA PHE A 87 -2.96 9.71 -1.37
C PHE A 87 -4.21 9.67 -2.25
N VAL A 88 -4.13 9.01 -3.43
CA VAL A 88 -5.26 8.87 -4.35
C VAL A 88 -6.41 8.11 -3.71
N THR A 89 -6.10 7.02 -3.00
CA THR A 89 -7.11 6.22 -2.28
C THR A 89 -7.76 7.04 -1.16
N GLY A 90 -6.99 7.80 -0.38
CA GLY A 90 -7.50 8.68 0.66
C GLY A 90 -8.44 9.76 0.10
N LEU A 91 -8.06 10.38 -1.01
CA LEU A 91 -8.90 11.36 -1.69
C LEU A 91 -10.20 10.74 -2.20
N SER A 92 -10.14 9.55 -2.81
CA SER A 92 -11.31 8.81 -3.29
C SER A 92 -12.26 8.45 -2.14
N LEU A 93 -11.71 8.04 -1.00
CA LEU A 93 -12.46 7.74 0.21
C LEU A 93 -13.16 8.98 0.77
N PHE A 94 -12.49 10.13 0.76
CA PHE A 94 -13.04 11.41 1.19
C PHE A 94 -14.22 11.84 0.31
N VAL A 95 -14.06 11.77 -1.01
CA VAL A 95 -15.14 12.10 -1.98
C VAL A 95 -16.32 11.13 -1.82
N GLY A 96 -16.04 9.83 -1.69
CA GLY A 96 -17.07 8.81 -1.42
C GLY A 96 -17.80 9.07 -0.10
N GLY A 97 -17.09 9.48 0.94
CA GLY A 97 -17.66 9.85 2.23
C GLY A 97 -18.62 11.05 2.14
N ILE A 98 -18.29 12.06 1.33
CA ILE A 98 -19.20 13.18 1.05
C ILE A 98 -20.47 12.68 0.33
N GLY A 99 -20.32 11.74 -0.61
CA GLY A 99 -21.45 11.12 -1.29
C GLY A 99 -22.40 10.43 -0.32
N ILE A 100 -21.86 9.63 0.62
CA ILE A 100 -22.65 8.96 1.65
C ILE A 100 -23.33 10.00 2.56
N MET A 101 -22.61 11.02 2.98
CA MET A 101 -23.16 12.11 3.80
C MET A 101 -24.36 12.79 3.11
N ASN A 102 -24.27 13.06 1.82
CA ASN A 102 -25.35 13.66 1.03
C ASN A 102 -26.58 12.74 0.95
N ILE A 103 -26.38 11.44 0.66
CA ILE A 103 -27.46 10.45 0.64
C ILE A 103 -28.15 10.38 1.99
N MET A 104 -27.38 10.38 3.09
CA MET A 104 -27.92 10.36 4.43
C MET A 104 -28.70 11.64 4.78
N PHE A 105 -28.27 12.82 4.31
CA PHE A 105 -29.06 14.05 4.49
C PHE A 105 -30.41 13.98 3.78
N VAL A 106 -30.44 13.46 2.56
CA VAL A 106 -31.69 13.25 1.82
C VAL A 106 -32.59 12.25 2.56
N SER A 107 -32.03 11.11 2.99
CA SER A 107 -32.77 10.09 3.76
C SER A 107 -33.35 10.65 5.06
N VAL A 108 -32.61 11.48 5.78
CA VAL A 108 -33.11 12.16 7.00
C VAL A 108 -34.23 13.14 6.65
N ALA A 109 -34.10 13.89 5.55
CA ALA A 109 -35.11 14.85 5.11
C ALA A 109 -36.43 14.15 4.73
N GLU A 110 -36.35 13.06 3.94
CA GLU A 110 -37.50 12.25 3.56
C GLU A 110 -38.24 11.63 4.75
N ARG A 111 -37.49 11.26 5.80
CA ARG A 111 -38.01 10.62 7.02
C ARG A 111 -38.26 11.60 8.19
N THR A 112 -38.26 12.91 7.91
CA THR A 112 -38.40 13.96 8.95
C THR A 112 -39.63 13.75 9.83
N ARG A 113 -40.79 13.49 9.24
CA ARG A 113 -42.07 13.26 9.95
C ARG A 113 -42.01 12.01 10.83
N GLU A 114 -41.43 10.92 10.33
CA GLU A 114 -41.24 9.67 11.08
C GLU A 114 -40.34 9.88 12.31
N ILE A 115 -39.23 10.61 12.15
CA ILE A 115 -38.33 10.98 13.24
C ILE A 115 -39.07 11.84 14.27
N GLY A 116 -39.89 12.81 13.82
CA GLY A 116 -40.71 13.65 14.66
C GLY A 116 -41.72 12.86 15.51
N ILE A 117 -42.42 11.89 14.91
CA ILE A 117 -43.39 11.02 15.60
C ILE A 117 -42.65 10.18 16.64
N ARG A 118 -41.52 9.52 16.29
CA ARG A 118 -40.73 8.71 17.25
C ARG A 118 -40.30 9.54 18.45
N LYS A 119 -39.88 10.78 18.24
CA LYS A 119 -39.49 11.69 19.32
C LYS A 119 -40.67 12.15 20.17
N ALA A 120 -41.83 12.42 19.56
CA ALA A 120 -43.03 12.78 20.27
C ALA A 120 -43.51 11.67 21.23
N ILE A 121 -43.32 10.39 20.84
CA ILE A 121 -43.61 9.20 21.64
C ILE A 121 -42.52 8.95 22.74
N GLY A 122 -41.42 9.76 22.76
CA GLY A 122 -40.40 9.67 23.78
C GLY A 122 -39.08 8.97 23.38
N ALA A 123 -38.82 8.75 22.09
CA ALA A 123 -37.55 8.18 21.66
C ALA A 123 -36.36 9.05 22.06
N LYS A 124 -35.34 8.43 22.69
CA LYS A 124 -34.12 9.12 23.12
C LYS A 124 -33.30 9.54 21.88
N ARG A 125 -32.65 10.70 21.95
CA ARG A 125 -31.75 11.21 20.90
C ARG A 125 -30.69 10.19 20.49
N ARG A 126 -30.14 9.46 21.47
CA ARG A 126 -29.12 8.42 21.25
C ARG A 126 -29.64 7.28 20.38
N THR A 127 -30.91 6.89 20.55
CA THR A 127 -31.50 5.80 19.76
C THR A 127 -31.60 6.17 18.30
N ILE A 128 -32.04 7.40 17.99
CA ILE A 128 -32.12 7.91 16.62
C ILE A 128 -30.72 8.05 16.01
N LEU A 129 -29.74 8.59 16.76
CA LEU A 129 -28.37 8.71 16.32
C LEU A 129 -27.77 7.36 15.93
N ILE A 130 -27.89 6.36 16.81
CA ILE A 130 -27.33 5.01 16.58
C ILE A 130 -28.02 4.36 15.39
N GLN A 131 -29.33 4.51 15.23
CA GLN A 131 -30.07 3.95 14.10
C GLN A 131 -29.50 4.43 12.75
N PHE A 132 -29.33 5.75 12.59
CA PHE A 132 -28.77 6.32 11.35
C PHE A 132 -27.28 5.98 11.16
N LEU A 133 -26.49 5.86 12.23
CA LEU A 133 -25.10 5.43 12.15
C LEU A 133 -24.98 3.97 11.69
N ILE A 134 -25.85 3.08 12.18
CA ILE A 134 -25.90 1.69 11.72
C ILE A 134 -26.31 1.62 10.24
N GLU A 135 -27.25 2.45 9.82
CA GLU A 135 -27.69 2.52 8.42
C GLU A 135 -26.52 2.96 7.50
N ALA A 136 -25.81 4.03 7.86
CA ALA A 136 -24.62 4.50 7.14
C ALA A 136 -23.49 3.46 7.12
N ALA A 137 -23.22 2.84 8.27
CA ALA A 137 -22.23 1.77 8.38
C ALA A 137 -22.58 0.55 7.53
N GLY A 138 -23.88 0.18 7.49
CA GLY A 138 -24.39 -0.92 6.67
C GLY A 138 -24.19 -0.66 5.18
N ILE A 139 -24.50 0.54 4.70
CA ILE A 139 -24.28 0.92 3.29
C ILE A 139 -22.79 0.79 2.93
N CYS A 140 -21.91 1.30 3.79
CA CYS A 140 -20.47 1.21 3.57
C CYS A 140 -19.95 -0.23 3.61
N LEU A 141 -20.42 -1.07 4.53
CA LEU A 141 -20.02 -2.47 4.61
C LEU A 141 -20.45 -3.25 3.37
N ILE A 142 -21.66 -3.03 2.87
CA ILE A 142 -22.13 -3.65 1.63
C ILE A 142 -21.26 -3.20 0.45
N GLY A 143 -21.02 -1.90 0.33
CA GLY A 143 -20.12 -1.36 -0.70
C GLY A 143 -18.71 -1.92 -0.59
N GLY A 144 -18.16 -2.00 0.62
CA GLY A 144 -16.86 -2.59 0.91
C GLY A 144 -16.78 -4.08 0.55
N ALA A 145 -17.83 -4.85 0.83
CA ALA A 145 -17.91 -6.26 0.46
C ALA A 145 -17.94 -6.44 -1.08
N ILE A 146 -18.70 -5.62 -1.80
CA ILE A 146 -18.73 -5.63 -3.27
C ILE A 146 -17.35 -5.27 -3.83
N ALA A 147 -16.70 -4.24 -3.29
CA ALA A 147 -15.36 -3.83 -3.69
C ALA A 147 -14.33 -4.95 -3.46
N LEU A 148 -14.43 -5.69 -2.35
CA LEU A 148 -13.56 -6.85 -2.07
C LEU A 148 -13.77 -7.99 -3.05
N VAL A 149 -15.02 -8.28 -3.46
CA VAL A 149 -15.32 -9.28 -4.49
C VAL A 149 -14.67 -8.89 -5.82
N ILE A 150 -14.80 -7.62 -6.22
CA ILE A 150 -14.16 -7.11 -7.44
C ILE A 150 -12.63 -7.20 -7.34
N ALA A 151 -12.06 -6.78 -6.21
CA ALA A 151 -10.62 -6.88 -5.97
C ALA A 151 -10.10 -8.32 -6.01
N TRP A 152 -10.87 -9.27 -5.48
CA TRP A 152 -10.54 -10.69 -5.54
C TRP A 152 -10.55 -11.22 -6.99
N LEU A 153 -11.57 -10.88 -7.79
CA LEU A 153 -11.64 -11.25 -9.20
C LEU A 153 -10.47 -10.67 -10.00
N LEU A 154 -10.12 -9.39 -9.77
CA LEU A 154 -8.96 -8.77 -10.39
C LEU A 154 -7.65 -9.45 -9.97
N THR A 155 -7.53 -9.82 -8.71
CA THR A 155 -6.36 -10.55 -8.21
C THR A 155 -6.19 -11.91 -8.93
N LEU A 156 -7.28 -12.63 -9.21
CA LEU A 156 -7.23 -13.89 -9.96
C LEU A 156 -6.69 -13.69 -11.38
N LEU A 157 -7.06 -12.57 -12.01
CA LEU A 157 -6.57 -12.22 -13.35
C LEU A 157 -5.07 -11.88 -13.34
N VAL A 158 -4.65 -11.06 -12.37
CA VAL A 158 -3.26 -10.59 -12.24
C VAL A 158 -2.30 -11.69 -11.78
N ARG A 159 -2.78 -12.69 -11.03
CA ARG A 159 -1.98 -13.85 -10.58
C ARG A 159 -1.29 -14.61 -11.72
N ARG A 160 -1.81 -14.52 -12.94
CA ARG A 160 -1.17 -15.14 -14.13
C ARG A 160 0.17 -14.48 -14.49
N PHE A 161 0.37 -13.21 -14.10
CA PHE A 161 1.53 -12.41 -14.48
C PHE A 161 2.42 -12.05 -13.29
N LEU A 162 1.82 -11.90 -12.09
CA LEU A 162 2.51 -11.45 -10.87
C LEU A 162 2.09 -12.32 -9.68
N PRO A 163 3.02 -12.67 -8.78
CA PRO A 163 2.72 -13.44 -7.56
C PRO A 163 2.03 -12.54 -6.52
N VAL A 164 0.77 -12.20 -6.76
CA VAL A 164 -0.04 -11.36 -5.85
C VAL A 164 -0.95 -12.23 -5.01
N ASN A 165 -1.01 -11.97 -3.70
CA ASN A 165 -1.92 -12.64 -2.77
C ASN A 165 -2.68 -11.61 -1.93
N LEU A 166 -4.00 -11.79 -1.80
CA LEU A 166 -4.81 -11.06 -0.83
C LEU A 166 -4.60 -11.69 0.55
N SER A 167 -3.95 -10.96 1.44
CA SER A 167 -3.80 -11.36 2.83
C SER A 167 -5.12 -11.11 3.59
N LEU A 168 -5.46 -12.02 4.51
CA LEU A 168 -6.64 -11.88 5.39
C LEU A 168 -6.58 -10.58 6.21
N SER A 169 -5.38 -10.16 6.59
CA SER A 169 -5.16 -8.89 7.30
C SER A 169 -5.57 -7.67 6.46
N ILE A 170 -5.29 -7.68 5.16
CA ILE A 170 -5.68 -6.60 4.24
C ILE A 170 -7.20 -6.55 4.07
N ILE A 171 -7.85 -7.72 3.97
CA ILE A 171 -9.31 -7.81 3.90
C ILE A 171 -9.95 -7.23 5.17
N GLY A 172 -9.46 -7.62 6.34
CA GLY A 172 -9.94 -7.10 7.62
C GLY A 172 -9.75 -5.59 7.75
N LEU A 173 -8.58 -5.08 7.34
CA LEU A 173 -8.29 -3.64 7.34
C LEU A 173 -9.22 -2.88 6.38
N ALA A 174 -9.47 -3.40 5.19
CA ALA A 174 -10.37 -2.78 4.22
C ALA A 174 -11.81 -2.66 4.75
N LEU A 175 -12.34 -3.73 5.38
CA LEU A 175 -13.66 -3.69 6.01
C LEU A 175 -13.73 -2.72 7.20
N LEU A 176 -12.67 -2.65 7.99
CA LEU A 176 -12.58 -1.72 9.11
C LEU A 176 -12.57 -0.27 8.60
N VAL A 177 -11.77 0.05 7.58
CA VAL A 177 -11.74 1.38 6.96
C VAL A 177 -13.10 1.72 6.35
N SER A 178 -13.76 0.78 5.68
CA SER A 178 -15.11 0.95 5.14
C SER A 178 -16.12 1.28 6.24
N LEU A 179 -16.10 0.55 7.34
CA LEU A 179 -16.97 0.77 8.51
C LEU A 179 -16.72 2.17 9.12
N LEU A 180 -15.46 2.53 9.34
CA LEU A 180 -15.09 3.84 9.89
C LEU A 180 -15.56 4.99 8.98
N THR A 181 -15.40 4.83 7.67
CA THR A 181 -15.88 5.82 6.69
C THR A 181 -17.38 6.00 6.79
N GLY A 182 -18.15 4.91 6.87
CA GLY A 182 -19.61 4.97 7.06
C GLY A 182 -20.02 5.70 8.33
N VAL A 183 -19.37 5.39 9.45
CA VAL A 183 -19.65 6.04 10.75
C VAL A 183 -19.29 7.52 10.70
N VAL A 184 -18.12 7.88 10.18
CA VAL A 184 -17.65 9.28 10.12
C VAL A 184 -18.54 10.10 9.18
N SER A 185 -18.83 9.60 7.99
CA SER A 185 -19.64 10.29 6.99
C SER A 185 -21.12 10.40 7.40
N GLY A 186 -21.65 9.36 8.07
CA GLY A 186 -23.02 9.32 8.58
C GLY A 186 -23.22 10.11 9.88
N PHE A 187 -22.14 10.48 10.59
CA PHE A 187 -22.25 11.12 11.90
C PHE A 187 -23.00 12.46 11.85
N LEU A 188 -22.65 13.35 10.93
CA LEU A 188 -23.23 14.70 10.83
C LEU A 188 -24.74 14.66 10.53
N PRO A 189 -25.22 13.91 9.49
CA PRO A 189 -26.65 13.79 9.24
C PRO A 189 -27.40 13.08 10.39
N ALA A 190 -26.85 12.02 10.97
CA ALA A 190 -27.44 11.31 12.10
C ALA A 190 -27.58 12.20 13.33
N TRP A 191 -26.57 13.02 13.60
CA TRP A 191 -26.61 13.98 14.72
C TRP A 191 -27.66 15.07 14.49
N ARG A 192 -27.81 15.56 13.25
CA ARG A 192 -28.89 16.51 12.88
C ARG A 192 -30.26 15.91 13.09
N ALA A 193 -30.50 14.68 12.61
CA ALA A 193 -31.73 13.93 12.83
C ALA A 193 -32.04 13.76 14.34
N ALA A 194 -31.00 13.39 15.12
CA ALA A 194 -31.14 13.23 16.56
C ALA A 194 -31.46 14.52 17.33
N ARG A 195 -31.13 15.69 16.81
CA ARG A 195 -31.42 17.00 17.44
C ARG A 195 -32.66 17.70 16.90
N MET A 196 -33.30 17.17 15.90
CA MET A 196 -34.52 17.75 15.31
C MET A 196 -35.61 17.94 16.37
N ASN A 197 -36.32 19.05 16.30
CA ASN A 197 -37.41 19.35 17.21
C ASN A 197 -38.69 18.62 16.72
N PRO A 198 -39.38 17.83 17.54
CA PRO A 198 -40.60 17.11 17.09
C PRO A 198 -41.70 18.01 16.59
N VAL A 199 -41.84 19.22 17.14
CA VAL A 199 -42.87 20.18 16.72
C VAL A 199 -42.62 20.66 15.28
N ASP A 200 -41.36 21.01 14.95
CA ASP A 200 -40.98 21.49 13.63
C ASP A 200 -41.03 20.37 12.59
N ALA A 201 -40.68 19.13 13.00
CA ALA A 201 -40.73 17.95 12.15
C ALA A 201 -42.16 17.54 11.74
N LEU A 202 -43.17 17.88 12.56
CA LEU A 202 -44.58 17.57 12.29
C LEU A 202 -45.31 18.71 11.57
N ARG A 203 -44.77 19.94 11.59
CA ARG A 203 -45.36 21.14 11.00
C ARG A 203 -44.91 21.38 9.56
N ASN A 204 -43.75 20.87 9.16
CA ASN A 204 -43.28 20.98 7.77
C ASN A 204 -44.01 19.92 6.92
N GLU A 205 -45.02 20.37 6.17
CA GLU A 205 -45.55 19.74 4.98
C GLU A 205 -44.72 20.13 3.75
#